data_723a96eff07111c1cd1dba33c5126e53
#
_entry.id   723a96eff07111c1cd1dba33c5126e53
#
_cell.length_a   1.000
_cell.length_b   1.000
_cell.length_c   1.000
_cell.angle_alpha   90.00
_cell.angle_beta   90.00
_cell.angle_gamma   90.00
#
_symmetry.space_group_name_H-M   'P 1'
#
loop_
_entity.id
_entity.type
_entity.pdbx_description
1 polymer ?
#
loop_
_entity_poly.entity_id
_entity_poly.type
_entity_poly.pdbx_seq_one_letter_code
_entity_poly.pdbx_strand_id
1 'polypeptide(L)'
;MTNFPDGACAPTDTLKDPKTMMNRKLPALSAAVVSAALALAGCATGTAPSATSSSATAGSSMPGMDHGNSGMMPGNTPSAESGHNAADTMFAQAMIPHHEQAVDMSEKVLQKKDIPTEVTELATSIKAAQAPEIQTMAGWLESWNESATMGDGHSMDGMMGDDDLRKLDAAQGAEAAKLYLTHMIAHHQGAVTMAKTETSNGLNSDAIKLGQDIVTSQEAEIVQMKDLLAAL
;
A
#
# COMPACT_ATOMS: atom_id res chain seq x y z
N MET A 1 -45.26 -36.90 58.87
CA MET A 1 -45.73 -38.23 58.42
C MET A 1 -45.35 -38.30 56.97
N THR A 2 -44.18 -38.95 56.76
CA THR A 2 -43.99 -40.20 56.03
C THR A 2 -44.26 -40.04 54.52
N ASN A 3 -43.41 -40.34 53.60
CA ASN A 3 -42.38 -41.35 53.46
C ASN A 3 -41.51 -41.02 52.21
N PHE A 4 -40.26 -41.28 52.32
CA PHE A 4 -39.40 -41.69 51.21
C PHE A 4 -39.70 -43.16 50.86
N PRO A 5 -39.40 -43.61 49.63
CA PRO A 5 -38.28 -44.51 49.51
C PRO A 5 -37.45 -44.25 48.26
N ASP A 6 -36.20 -44.32 48.50
CA ASP A 6 -35.10 -45.13 47.96
C ASP A 6 -35.26 -45.80 46.59
N GLY A 7 -34.16 -45.64 45.85
CA GLY A 7 -33.59 -46.81 45.25
C GLY A 7 -33.28 -46.69 43.74
N ALA A 8 -32.05 -46.74 43.50
CA ALA A 8 -31.33 -47.60 42.60
C ALA A 8 -30.55 -46.98 41.46
N CYS A 9 -29.26 -47.09 41.69
CA CYS A 9 -28.25 -47.65 40.78
C CYS A 9 -28.09 -47.03 39.36
N ALA A 10 -26.93 -46.46 39.22
CA ALA A 10 -26.20 -46.37 37.97
C ALA A 10 -25.94 -47.72 37.31
N PRO A 11 -25.64 -47.71 36.01
CA PRO A 11 -24.39 -48.34 35.66
C PRO A 11 -23.46 -47.38 34.87
N THR A 12 -22.25 -47.52 35.29
CA THR A 12 -20.97 -47.17 34.69
C THR A 12 -20.83 -47.71 33.27
N ASP A 13 -19.86 -47.02 32.61
CA ASP A 13 -19.10 -47.52 31.47
C ASP A 13 -19.59 -47.09 30.10
N THR A 14 -18.78 -46.33 29.39
CA THR A 14 -17.55 -46.78 28.76
C THR A 14 -16.74 -45.57 28.24
N LEU A 15 -15.53 -45.51 28.73
CA LEU A 15 -14.43 -44.81 28.03
C LEU A 15 -14.33 -45.35 26.61
N LYS A 16 -14.41 -44.48 25.63
CA LYS A 16 -14.04 -44.82 24.27
C LYS A 16 -12.90 -43.91 23.81
N ASP A 17 -11.77 -44.54 23.58
CA ASP A 17 -10.46 -44.11 23.23
C ASP A 17 -10.33 -42.89 22.27
N PRO A 18 -9.38 -42.00 22.52
CA PRO A 18 -8.93 -41.01 21.56
C PRO A 18 -7.74 -41.56 20.79
N LYS A 19 -7.93 -42.34 19.75
CA LYS A 19 -6.87 -42.67 18.78
C LYS A 19 -7.44 -42.95 17.41
N THR A 20 -7.65 -41.90 16.66
CA THR A 20 -7.54 -41.99 15.21
C THR A 20 -6.88 -40.70 14.74
N MET A 21 -5.55 -40.66 14.85
CA MET A 21 -4.69 -39.72 14.15
C MET A 21 -4.79 -40.04 12.65
N MET A 22 -5.54 -39.24 11.94
CA MET A 22 -5.53 -39.28 10.49
C MET A 22 -4.34 -38.46 10.02
N ASN A 23 -3.26 -39.16 9.75
CA ASN A 23 -2.00 -38.68 9.19
C ASN A 23 -2.25 -38.17 7.77
N ARG A 24 -2.58 -36.86 7.61
CA ARG A 24 -2.58 -36.20 6.31
C ARG A 24 -1.15 -35.79 5.98
N LYS A 25 -0.51 -36.61 5.15
CA LYS A 25 0.76 -36.30 4.52
C LYS A 25 0.59 -35.04 3.66
N LEU A 26 1.25 -33.96 4.03
CA LEU A 26 1.44 -32.77 3.21
C LEU A 26 2.40 -33.13 2.07
N PRO A 27 2.11 -32.81 0.81
CA PRO A 27 3.10 -32.91 -0.24
C PRO A 27 4.13 -31.79 -0.08
N ALA A 28 5.39 -32.18 0.04
CA ALA A 28 6.52 -31.28 -0.04
C ALA A 28 6.61 -30.71 -1.44
N LEU A 29 6.38 -29.42 -1.61
CA LEU A 29 6.70 -28.70 -2.83
C LEU A 29 8.22 -28.44 -2.84
N SER A 30 8.90 -29.16 -3.72
CA SER A 30 10.33 -28.98 -4.00
C SER A 30 10.54 -27.65 -4.71
N ALA A 31 11.23 -26.73 -4.08
CA ALA A 31 11.73 -25.53 -4.73
C ALA A 31 12.86 -25.90 -5.70
N ALA A 32 12.61 -25.73 -6.98
CA ALA A 32 13.63 -25.81 -8.02
C ALA A 32 14.39 -24.48 -8.08
N VAL A 33 15.63 -24.49 -7.60
CA VAL A 33 16.59 -23.39 -7.77
C VAL A 33 17.09 -23.44 -9.22
N VAL A 34 16.70 -22.49 -10.04
CA VAL A 34 17.30 -22.26 -11.35
C VAL A 34 18.43 -21.27 -11.20
N SER A 35 19.66 -21.80 -11.21
CA SER A 35 20.90 -21.01 -11.28
C SER A 35 21.15 -20.64 -12.75
N ALA A 36 20.99 -19.38 -13.13
CA ALA A 36 21.42 -18.84 -14.40
C ALA A 36 22.82 -18.26 -14.27
N ALA A 37 23.80 -18.93 -14.87
CA ALA A 37 25.16 -18.42 -15.01
C ALA A 37 25.21 -17.43 -16.17
N LEU A 38 25.60 -16.17 -15.91
CA LEU A 38 25.95 -15.20 -16.95
C LEU A 38 27.45 -15.27 -17.21
N ALA A 39 27.80 -15.64 -18.42
CA ALA A 39 29.15 -15.55 -18.96
C ALA A 39 29.42 -14.12 -19.45
N LEU A 40 30.54 -13.56 -18.96
CA LEU A 40 31.14 -12.33 -19.50
C LEU A 40 32.01 -12.71 -20.72
N ALA A 41 31.83 -12.04 -21.82
CA ALA A 41 32.89 -11.88 -22.83
C ALA A 41 32.60 -10.67 -23.72
N GLY A 42 33.59 -9.81 -23.89
CA GLY A 42 33.74 -9.03 -25.11
C GLY A 42 34.19 -7.59 -24.93
N CYS A 43 35.49 -7.36 -24.76
CA CYS A 43 36.18 -6.09 -25.05
C CYS A 43 36.12 -5.77 -26.53
N ALA A 44 35.80 -4.51 -26.88
CA ALA A 44 36.24 -3.92 -28.13
C ALA A 44 36.56 -2.44 -27.93
N THR A 45 37.84 -2.12 -28.12
CA THR A 45 38.44 -0.81 -28.21
C THR A 45 38.04 -0.14 -29.53
N GLY A 46 37.70 1.12 -29.48
CA GLY A 46 37.42 1.94 -30.68
C GLY A 46 37.68 3.42 -30.41
N THR A 47 38.78 3.85 -30.92
CA THR A 47 39.47 5.12 -31.02
C THR A 47 38.59 6.30 -31.39
N ALA A 48 38.87 7.45 -30.76
CA ALA A 48 38.42 8.77 -31.15
C ALA A 48 39.04 9.24 -32.50
N PRO A 49 38.45 10.22 -33.18
CA PRO A 49 39.22 11.43 -33.33
C PRO A 49 38.48 12.75 -33.07
N SER A 50 39.26 13.70 -32.64
CA SER A 50 38.99 15.11 -32.48
C SER A 50 38.79 15.84 -33.81
N ALA A 51 38.00 16.90 -33.83
CA ALA A 51 38.15 18.09 -34.65
C ALA A 51 37.31 19.24 -34.05
N THR A 52 37.87 20.14 -33.40
CA THR A 52 38.42 21.48 -33.70
C THR A 52 37.51 22.40 -34.54
N SER A 53 37.33 23.57 -33.94
CA SER A 53 37.36 24.94 -34.48
C SER A 53 36.05 25.66 -34.71
N SER A 54 35.88 26.68 -33.92
CA SER A 54 36.03 28.15 -34.25
C SER A 54 34.77 28.74 -34.90
N SER A 55 34.24 29.82 -34.54
CA SER A 55 34.66 31.15 -34.20
C SER A 55 33.44 32.03 -34.01
N ALA A 56 33.53 32.88 -33.04
CA ALA A 56 33.03 34.20 -32.88
C ALA A 56 32.32 34.90 -34.06
N THR A 57 31.23 35.61 -33.78
CA THR A 57 31.12 37.01 -34.16
C THR A 57 30.06 37.75 -33.35
N ALA A 58 30.45 38.90 -32.93
CA ALA A 58 29.86 39.89 -32.10
C ALA A 58 28.60 40.58 -32.66
N GLY A 59 27.81 41.16 -31.75
CA GLY A 59 27.34 42.52 -31.89
C GLY A 59 25.86 42.68 -32.19
N SER A 60 25.11 43.11 -31.21
CA SER A 60 24.41 44.40 -31.29
C SER A 60 23.58 44.62 -30.01
N SER A 61 23.96 45.65 -29.32
CA SER A 61 23.22 46.30 -28.25
C SER A 61 21.97 46.99 -28.80
N MET A 62 20.83 46.82 -28.12
CA MET A 62 19.73 47.79 -28.11
C MET A 62 19.20 47.94 -26.68
N PRO A 63 19.02 49.20 -26.23
CA PRO A 63 18.62 49.48 -24.85
C PRO A 63 17.11 49.59 -24.70
N GLY A 64 16.62 49.19 -23.51
CA GLY A 64 15.50 49.81 -22.82
C GLY A 64 14.11 49.37 -23.23
N MET A 65 13.49 48.55 -22.34
CA MET A 65 12.14 48.87 -21.84
C MET A 65 11.96 48.20 -20.48
N ASP A 66 11.92 49.06 -19.49
CA ASP A 66 11.48 48.81 -18.14
C ASP A 66 9.97 48.53 -18.15
N HIS A 67 9.54 47.32 -17.75
CA HIS A 67 8.17 47.08 -17.37
C HIS A 67 8.12 46.07 -16.19
N GLY A 68 7.85 46.64 -15.02
CA GLY A 68 6.84 46.14 -14.12
C GLY A 68 7.13 44.79 -13.43
N ASN A 69 7.61 44.93 -12.25
CA ASN A 69 7.43 44.01 -11.14
C ASN A 69 6.17 43.14 -11.22
N SER A 70 6.30 41.91 -11.68
CA SER A 70 5.38 40.83 -11.42
C SER A 70 6.09 39.82 -10.52
N GLY A 71 5.60 39.70 -9.29
CA GLY A 71 6.15 38.82 -8.29
C GLY A 71 6.44 37.43 -8.86
N MET A 72 7.70 37.06 -8.93
CA MET A 72 8.11 35.68 -9.09
C MET A 72 7.68 34.95 -7.81
N MET A 73 6.65 34.12 -7.94
CA MET A 73 6.56 32.97 -7.11
C MET A 73 7.90 32.23 -7.21
N PRO A 74 8.49 31.79 -6.10
CA PRO A 74 9.64 30.90 -6.18
C PRO A 74 9.14 29.61 -6.85
N GLY A 75 9.42 29.50 -8.15
CA GLY A 75 9.28 28.23 -8.83
C GLY A 75 10.23 27.26 -8.14
N ASN A 76 9.67 26.25 -7.51
CA ASN A 76 10.41 25.14 -6.96
C ASN A 76 11.07 24.43 -8.15
N THR A 77 12.28 24.87 -8.49
CA THR A 77 13.11 24.16 -9.46
C THR A 77 13.50 22.84 -8.80
N PRO A 78 13.23 21.69 -9.42
CA PRO A 78 13.65 20.43 -8.82
C PRO A 78 15.16 20.47 -8.66
N SER A 79 15.61 20.41 -7.41
CA SER A 79 17.02 20.31 -7.09
C SER A 79 17.43 18.87 -7.43
N ALA A 80 18.13 18.70 -8.54
CA ALA A 80 18.67 17.41 -8.96
C ALA A 80 19.68 16.80 -7.96
N GLU A 81 20.00 17.53 -6.88
CA GLU A 81 20.88 17.08 -5.80
C GLU A 81 20.13 16.38 -4.66
N SER A 82 18.80 16.49 -4.57
CA SER A 82 18.02 15.94 -3.44
C SER A 82 17.58 14.49 -3.62
N GLY A 83 17.77 13.90 -4.80
CA GLY A 83 17.36 12.52 -5.09
C GLY A 83 15.84 12.29 -5.08
N HIS A 84 15.03 13.36 -4.98
CA HIS A 84 13.57 13.33 -5.01
C HIS A 84 13.04 14.65 -5.62
N ASN A 85 11.74 14.68 -5.95
CA ASN A 85 11.04 15.85 -6.44
C ASN A 85 9.71 16.09 -5.71
N ALA A 86 8.97 17.10 -6.11
CA ALA A 86 7.68 17.43 -5.47
C ALA A 86 6.62 16.32 -5.63
N ALA A 87 6.69 15.49 -6.67
CA ALA A 87 5.76 14.37 -6.84
C ALA A 87 6.05 13.29 -5.80
N ASP A 88 7.31 12.92 -5.57
CA ASP A 88 7.73 11.97 -4.54
C ASP A 88 7.26 12.44 -3.14
N THR A 89 7.48 13.73 -2.84
CA THR A 89 7.05 14.32 -1.56
C THR A 89 5.53 14.26 -1.40
N MET A 90 4.77 14.68 -2.42
CA MET A 90 3.31 14.65 -2.40
C MET A 90 2.77 13.23 -2.30
N PHE A 91 3.39 12.28 -3.00
CA PHE A 91 3.02 10.86 -2.91
C PHE A 91 3.16 10.34 -1.49
N ALA A 92 4.31 10.53 -0.85
CA ALA A 92 4.53 10.08 0.52
C ALA A 92 3.58 10.76 1.50
N GLN A 93 3.42 12.09 1.43
CA GLN A 93 2.53 12.87 2.30
C GLN A 93 1.06 12.45 2.17
N ALA A 94 0.60 12.09 0.97
CA ALA A 94 -0.77 11.68 0.73
C ALA A 94 -1.01 10.20 1.09
N MET A 95 -0.07 9.33 0.73
CA MET A 95 -0.23 7.89 0.89
C MET A 95 -0.11 7.44 2.36
N ILE A 96 0.67 8.14 3.19
CA ILE A 96 0.77 7.83 4.62
C ILE A 96 -0.61 7.86 5.30
N PRO A 97 -1.34 8.99 5.37
CA PRO A 97 -2.64 9.02 6.03
C PRO A 97 -3.69 8.16 5.33
N HIS A 98 -3.55 7.93 4.02
CA HIS A 98 -4.38 7.01 3.28
C HIS A 98 -4.18 5.57 3.76
N HIS A 99 -2.97 5.09 3.87
CA HIS A 99 -2.64 3.76 4.40
C HIS A 99 -3.01 3.61 5.89
N GLU A 100 -2.81 4.65 6.69
CA GLU A 100 -3.24 4.67 8.10
C GLU A 100 -4.74 4.40 8.23
N GLN A 101 -5.57 4.98 7.37
CA GLN A 101 -7.01 4.70 7.38
C GLN A 101 -7.31 3.24 7.00
N ALA A 102 -6.63 2.65 6.02
CA ALA A 102 -6.82 1.24 5.67
C ALA A 102 -6.45 0.30 6.82
N VAL A 103 -5.34 0.61 7.52
CA VAL A 103 -4.93 -0.13 8.71
C VAL A 103 -5.99 -0.02 9.82
N ASP A 104 -6.51 1.19 10.11
CA ASP A 104 -7.58 1.41 11.10
C ASP A 104 -8.86 0.64 10.73
N MET A 105 -9.31 0.71 9.49
CA MET A 105 -10.47 -0.05 9.01
C MET A 105 -10.27 -1.56 9.16
N SER A 106 -9.07 -2.06 8.84
CA SER A 106 -8.72 -3.47 8.99
C SER A 106 -8.71 -3.89 10.45
N GLU A 107 -8.15 -3.09 11.34
CA GLU A 107 -8.18 -3.33 12.79
C GLU A 107 -9.61 -3.37 13.33
N LYS A 108 -10.46 -2.44 12.91
CA LYS A 108 -11.86 -2.39 13.31
C LYS A 108 -12.62 -3.64 12.89
N VAL A 109 -12.46 -4.12 11.66
CA VAL A 109 -13.16 -5.33 11.20
C VAL A 109 -12.63 -6.58 11.90
N LEU A 110 -11.33 -6.67 12.18
CA LEU A 110 -10.72 -7.80 12.89
C LEU A 110 -11.17 -7.92 14.36
N GLN A 111 -11.64 -6.85 14.98
CA GLN A 111 -12.17 -6.86 16.35
C GLN A 111 -13.64 -7.28 16.43
N LYS A 112 -14.34 -7.39 15.30
CA LYS A 112 -15.76 -7.74 15.23
C LYS A 112 -15.98 -9.23 15.26
N LYS A 113 -17.19 -9.62 15.70
CA LYS A 113 -17.62 -11.01 15.72
C LYS A 113 -18.28 -11.39 14.40
N ASP A 114 -18.24 -12.68 14.11
CA ASP A 114 -18.96 -13.29 12.99
C ASP A 114 -18.59 -12.70 11.62
N ILE A 115 -17.35 -12.22 11.47
CA ILE A 115 -16.78 -11.83 10.18
C ILE A 115 -16.34 -13.11 9.45
N PRO A 116 -16.67 -13.26 8.16
CA PRO A 116 -16.18 -14.38 7.35
C PRO A 116 -14.65 -14.49 7.37
N THR A 117 -14.16 -15.73 7.44
CA THR A 117 -12.72 -16.01 7.59
C THR A 117 -11.89 -15.36 6.48
N GLU A 118 -12.36 -15.44 5.24
CA GLU A 118 -11.67 -14.89 4.08
C GLU A 118 -11.52 -13.36 4.15
N VAL A 119 -12.50 -12.68 4.77
CA VAL A 119 -12.45 -11.23 4.99
C VAL A 119 -11.45 -10.88 6.10
N THR A 120 -11.38 -11.69 7.17
CA THR A 120 -10.40 -11.47 8.24
C THR A 120 -8.97 -11.78 7.78
N GLU A 121 -8.78 -12.77 6.93
CA GLU A 121 -7.49 -13.08 6.30
C GLU A 121 -7.03 -11.91 5.40
N LEU A 122 -7.93 -11.40 4.57
CA LEU A 122 -7.64 -10.24 3.72
C LEU A 122 -7.30 -8.98 4.55
N ALA A 123 -8.10 -8.67 5.57
CA ALA A 123 -7.84 -7.52 6.45
C ALA A 123 -6.49 -7.64 7.17
N THR A 124 -6.11 -8.86 7.58
CA THR A 124 -4.81 -9.14 8.17
C THR A 124 -3.68 -8.91 7.17
N SER A 125 -3.86 -9.35 5.92
CA SER A 125 -2.89 -9.17 4.84
C SER A 125 -2.68 -7.69 4.51
N ILE A 126 -3.77 -6.93 4.32
CA ILE A 126 -3.73 -5.49 4.03
C ILE A 126 -2.97 -4.73 5.14
N LYS A 127 -3.32 -4.99 6.41
CA LYS A 127 -2.62 -4.38 7.54
C LYS A 127 -1.12 -4.71 7.54
N ALA A 128 -0.77 -5.97 7.29
CA ALA A 128 0.63 -6.43 7.31
C ALA A 128 1.45 -5.85 6.14
N ALA A 129 0.82 -5.59 5.00
CA ALA A 129 1.47 -4.97 3.85
C ALA A 129 1.64 -3.46 4.03
N GLN A 130 0.59 -2.75 4.44
CA GLN A 130 0.58 -1.29 4.43
C GLN A 130 1.31 -0.65 5.63
N ALA A 131 1.37 -1.32 6.80
CA ALA A 131 2.06 -0.77 7.96
C ALA A 131 3.58 -0.52 7.73
N PRO A 132 4.36 -1.42 7.11
CA PRO A 132 5.76 -1.12 6.76
C PRO A 132 5.90 -0.08 5.65
N GLU A 133 4.94 0.03 4.72
CA GLU A 133 4.96 1.05 3.67
C GLU A 133 4.82 2.46 4.25
N ILE A 134 3.96 2.66 5.26
CA ILE A 134 3.86 3.91 6.03
C ILE A 134 5.23 4.30 6.61
N GLN A 135 5.91 3.36 7.26
CA GLN A 135 7.21 3.63 7.87
C GLN A 135 8.29 3.97 6.83
N THR A 136 8.25 3.30 5.69
CA THR A 136 9.17 3.58 4.58
C THR A 136 8.98 5.01 4.06
N MET A 137 7.75 5.41 3.78
CA MET A 137 7.43 6.75 3.30
C MET A 137 7.74 7.83 4.32
N ALA A 138 7.45 7.59 5.60
CA ALA A 138 7.82 8.50 6.69
C ALA A 138 9.34 8.68 6.80
N GLY A 139 10.11 7.60 6.66
CA GLY A 139 11.57 7.66 6.61
C GLY A 139 12.11 8.45 5.42
N TRP A 140 11.44 8.38 4.27
CA TRP A 140 11.82 9.22 3.13
C TRP A 140 11.59 10.70 3.40
N LEU A 141 10.42 11.10 3.89
CA LEU A 141 10.14 12.50 4.21
C LEU A 141 11.13 13.07 5.23
N GLU A 142 11.48 12.28 6.26
CA GLU A 142 12.52 12.65 7.22
C GLU A 142 13.88 12.83 6.55
N SER A 143 14.31 11.88 5.71
CA SER A 143 15.61 11.92 5.01
C SER A 143 15.71 13.06 4.00
N TRP A 144 14.57 13.43 3.39
CA TRP A 144 14.46 14.56 2.44
C TRP A 144 14.30 15.91 3.13
N ASN A 145 14.15 15.93 4.46
CA ASN A 145 13.83 17.12 5.26
C ASN A 145 12.54 17.81 4.79
N GLU A 146 11.56 16.99 4.38
CA GLU A 146 10.23 17.42 3.97
C GLU A 146 9.21 17.28 5.11
N SER A 147 8.12 18.07 5.06
CA SER A 147 7.04 17.97 6.04
C SER A 147 6.39 16.58 6.01
N ALA A 148 6.06 16.03 7.17
CA ALA A 148 5.30 14.80 7.25
C ALA A 148 3.81 14.95 6.85
N THR A 149 3.32 16.18 6.76
CA THR A 149 1.90 16.47 6.47
C THR A 149 1.75 17.30 5.22
N MET A 150 0.73 16.99 4.43
CA MET A 150 0.30 17.88 3.34
C MET A 150 -0.26 19.20 3.92
N GLY A 151 -0.13 20.29 3.17
CA GLY A 151 -0.81 21.54 3.48
C GLY A 151 -2.34 21.36 3.43
N ASP A 152 -3.06 22.22 4.17
CA ASP A 152 -4.52 22.19 4.23
C ASP A 152 -5.17 22.31 2.83
N GLY A 153 -6.21 21.53 2.59
CA GLY A 153 -7.07 21.65 1.39
C GLY A 153 -6.95 20.57 0.33
N HIS A 154 -6.13 19.55 0.54
CA HIS A 154 -6.07 18.39 -0.37
C HIS A 154 -7.04 17.30 0.10
N SER A 155 -8.09 17.03 -0.69
CA SER A 155 -8.90 15.82 -0.51
C SER A 155 -8.20 14.65 -1.17
N MET A 156 -8.14 13.51 -0.48
CA MET A 156 -7.59 12.28 -1.04
C MET A 156 -8.72 11.40 -1.54
N ASP A 157 -8.66 11.02 -2.81
CA ASP A 157 -9.66 10.16 -3.43
C ASP A 157 -9.68 8.79 -2.74
N GLY A 158 -10.88 8.27 -2.52
CA GLY A 158 -11.09 6.95 -1.91
C GLY A 158 -11.10 6.92 -0.39
N MET A 159 -10.73 8.00 0.29
CA MET A 159 -10.84 8.07 1.76
C MET A 159 -12.28 8.00 2.25
N MET A 160 -12.49 7.23 3.31
CA MET A 160 -13.79 7.22 4.00
C MET A 160 -13.98 8.47 4.84
N GLY A 161 -15.19 9.03 4.77
CA GLY A 161 -15.61 10.07 5.69
C GLY A 161 -16.02 9.52 7.07
N ASP A 162 -16.12 10.41 8.05
CA ASP A 162 -16.48 10.05 9.44
C ASP A 162 -17.82 9.30 9.54
N ASP A 163 -18.79 9.62 8.67
CA ASP A 163 -20.10 8.96 8.67
C ASP A 163 -20.00 7.48 8.29
N ASP A 164 -19.15 7.15 7.32
CA ASP A 164 -18.96 5.78 6.87
C ASP A 164 -18.10 4.98 7.85
N LEU A 165 -17.09 5.60 8.46
CA LEU A 165 -16.35 5.00 9.57
C LEU A 165 -17.27 4.67 10.74
N ARG A 166 -18.20 5.57 11.10
CA ARG A 166 -19.21 5.31 12.16
C ARG A 166 -20.15 4.16 11.80
N LYS A 167 -20.57 4.05 10.53
CA LYS A 167 -21.39 2.92 10.06
C LYS A 167 -20.63 1.60 10.18
N LEU A 168 -19.36 1.59 9.76
CA LEU A 168 -18.50 0.43 9.92
C LEU A 168 -18.33 0.05 11.40
N ASP A 169 -18.14 1.02 12.29
CA ASP A 169 -18.01 0.79 13.73
C ASP A 169 -19.28 0.16 14.33
N ALA A 170 -20.46 0.60 13.91
CA ALA A 170 -21.72 0.10 14.41
C ALA A 170 -22.11 -1.28 13.88
N ALA A 171 -21.69 -1.63 12.67
CA ALA A 171 -22.05 -2.87 11.99
C ALA A 171 -21.34 -4.09 12.61
N GLN A 172 -21.94 -5.29 12.44
CA GLN A 172 -21.40 -6.57 12.90
C GLN A 172 -21.58 -7.65 11.82
N GLY A 173 -20.82 -8.73 11.92
CA GLY A 173 -20.98 -9.91 11.06
C GLY A 173 -20.89 -9.59 9.57
N ALA A 174 -21.77 -10.20 8.78
CA ALA A 174 -21.80 -10.03 7.33
C ALA A 174 -22.02 -8.57 6.86
N GLU A 175 -22.75 -7.76 7.63
CA GLU A 175 -22.96 -6.35 7.32
C GLU A 175 -21.64 -5.56 7.44
N ALA A 176 -20.89 -5.76 8.52
CA ALA A 176 -19.58 -5.14 8.69
C ALA A 176 -18.60 -5.58 7.60
N ALA A 177 -18.63 -6.86 7.22
CA ALA A 177 -17.83 -7.39 6.13
C ALA A 177 -18.15 -6.70 4.79
N LYS A 178 -19.44 -6.53 4.46
CA LYS A 178 -19.88 -5.83 3.25
C LYS A 178 -19.45 -4.37 3.22
N LEU A 179 -19.63 -3.65 4.32
CA LEU A 179 -19.19 -2.27 4.44
C LEU A 179 -17.68 -2.15 4.29
N TYR A 180 -16.92 -2.99 5.00
CA TYR A 180 -15.46 -3.02 4.90
C TYR A 180 -15.00 -3.25 3.47
N LEU A 181 -15.48 -4.29 2.80
CA LEU A 181 -15.08 -4.61 1.42
C LEU A 181 -15.48 -3.49 0.44
N THR A 182 -16.69 -2.95 0.57
CA THR A 182 -17.17 -1.87 -0.30
C THR A 182 -16.29 -0.63 -0.19
N HIS A 183 -15.98 -0.22 1.02
CA HIS A 183 -15.18 0.97 1.25
C HIS A 183 -13.70 0.73 0.93
N MET A 184 -13.17 -0.45 1.24
CA MET A 184 -11.78 -0.78 0.94
C MET A 184 -11.53 -0.88 -0.58
N ILE A 185 -12.51 -1.29 -1.38
CA ILE A 185 -12.42 -1.24 -2.85
C ILE A 185 -12.24 0.21 -3.32
N ALA A 186 -13.08 1.14 -2.85
CA ALA A 186 -12.98 2.55 -3.23
C ALA A 186 -11.65 3.18 -2.75
N HIS A 187 -11.25 2.82 -1.54
CA HIS A 187 -9.99 3.24 -0.93
C HIS A 187 -8.78 2.79 -1.77
N HIS A 188 -8.70 1.52 -2.14
CA HIS A 188 -7.65 0.99 -3.00
C HIS A 188 -7.64 1.64 -4.40
N GLN A 189 -8.80 1.95 -4.97
CA GLN A 189 -8.87 2.68 -6.23
C GLN A 189 -8.23 4.08 -6.14
N GLY A 190 -8.42 4.76 -5.02
CA GLY A 190 -7.74 6.03 -4.72
C GLY A 190 -6.23 5.88 -4.63
N ALA A 191 -5.74 4.90 -3.86
CA ALA A 191 -4.31 4.62 -3.74
C ALA A 191 -3.66 4.28 -5.08
N VAL A 192 -4.32 3.45 -5.91
CA VAL A 192 -3.85 3.10 -7.27
C VAL A 192 -3.71 4.36 -8.13
N THR A 193 -4.63 5.31 -8.02
CA THR A 193 -4.55 6.59 -8.76
C THR A 193 -3.37 7.43 -8.32
N MET A 194 -3.15 7.57 -7.02
CA MET A 194 -1.98 8.28 -6.47
C MET A 194 -0.67 7.60 -6.86
N ALA A 195 -0.59 6.28 -6.74
CA ALA A 195 0.59 5.51 -7.09
C ALA A 195 0.93 5.58 -8.59
N LYS A 196 -0.07 5.58 -9.48
CA LYS A 196 0.14 5.81 -10.93
C LYS A 196 0.66 7.22 -11.22
N THR A 197 0.23 8.22 -10.46
CA THR A 197 0.75 9.58 -10.58
C THR A 197 2.23 9.62 -10.19
N GLU A 198 2.59 8.97 -9.09
CA GLU A 198 3.98 8.83 -8.66
C GLU A 198 4.84 8.13 -9.71
N THR A 199 4.40 6.98 -10.21
CA THR A 199 5.15 6.23 -11.24
C THR A 199 5.39 7.00 -12.53
N SER A 200 4.57 8.03 -12.81
CA SER A 200 4.66 8.86 -14.01
C SER A 200 5.49 10.12 -13.80
N ASN A 201 5.50 10.68 -12.60
CA ASN A 201 6.03 12.02 -12.31
C ASN A 201 7.15 12.04 -11.26
N GLY A 202 7.33 10.95 -10.52
CA GLY A 202 8.37 10.81 -9.50
C GLY A 202 9.78 10.82 -10.08
N LEU A 203 10.72 11.13 -9.23
CA LEU A 203 12.16 11.11 -9.52
C LEU A 203 12.90 10.04 -8.71
N ASN A 204 12.46 9.81 -7.47
CA ASN A 204 13.09 8.86 -6.58
C ASN A 204 12.77 7.42 -7.00
N SER A 205 13.80 6.63 -7.27
CA SER A 205 13.64 5.26 -7.78
C SER A 205 12.90 4.33 -6.81
N ASP A 206 13.08 4.54 -5.50
CA ASP A 206 12.45 3.70 -4.48
C ASP A 206 10.98 4.08 -4.30
N ALA A 207 10.64 5.37 -4.40
CA ALA A 207 9.26 5.85 -4.37
C ALA A 207 8.49 5.40 -5.63
N ILE A 208 9.10 5.51 -6.81
CA ILE A 208 8.54 4.98 -8.06
C ILE A 208 8.30 3.47 -7.96
N LYS A 209 9.29 2.74 -7.41
CA LYS A 209 9.15 1.30 -7.23
C LYS A 209 8.02 0.95 -6.27
N LEU A 210 7.90 1.61 -5.13
CA LEU A 210 6.80 1.42 -4.19
C LEU A 210 5.46 1.73 -4.87
N GLY A 211 5.36 2.79 -5.66
CA GLY A 211 4.18 3.10 -6.45
C GLY A 211 3.78 1.95 -7.40
N GLN A 212 4.74 1.34 -8.08
CA GLN A 212 4.50 0.17 -8.96
C GLN A 212 4.03 -1.06 -8.16
N ASP A 213 4.63 -1.31 -7.01
CA ASP A 213 4.27 -2.43 -6.13
C ASP A 213 2.85 -2.24 -5.58
N ILE A 214 2.48 -1.02 -5.14
CA ILE A 214 1.14 -0.65 -4.69
C ILE A 214 0.10 -0.85 -5.81
N VAL A 215 0.38 -0.39 -7.03
CA VAL A 215 -0.53 -0.60 -8.16
C VAL A 215 -0.79 -2.07 -8.37
N THR A 216 0.26 -2.89 -8.38
CA THR A 216 0.16 -4.32 -8.65
C THR A 216 -0.62 -5.06 -7.56
N SER A 217 -0.28 -4.83 -6.29
CA SER A 217 -0.89 -5.51 -5.16
C SER A 217 -2.34 -5.09 -4.97
N GLN A 218 -2.61 -3.78 -5.00
CA GLN A 218 -3.95 -3.28 -4.71
C GLN A 218 -4.94 -3.51 -5.85
N GLU A 219 -4.51 -3.55 -7.12
CA GLU A 219 -5.38 -4.00 -8.22
C GLU A 219 -5.80 -5.48 -8.04
N ALA A 220 -4.90 -6.34 -7.57
CA ALA A 220 -5.22 -7.73 -7.26
C ALA A 220 -6.17 -7.85 -6.06
N GLU A 221 -5.94 -7.06 -5.00
CA GLU A 221 -6.82 -7.03 -3.82
C GLU A 221 -8.21 -6.49 -4.15
N ILE A 222 -8.34 -5.51 -5.07
CA ILE A 222 -9.64 -5.03 -5.56
C ILE A 222 -10.44 -6.18 -6.22
N VAL A 223 -9.79 -7.03 -7.01
CA VAL A 223 -10.46 -8.19 -7.63
C VAL A 223 -10.91 -9.15 -6.54
N GLN A 224 -10.03 -9.51 -5.61
CA GLN A 224 -10.36 -10.39 -4.48
C GLN A 224 -11.53 -9.84 -3.65
N MET A 225 -11.51 -8.55 -3.32
CA MET A 225 -12.59 -7.91 -2.56
C MET A 225 -13.93 -7.95 -3.28
N LYS A 226 -13.94 -7.76 -4.60
CA LYS A 226 -15.17 -7.86 -5.41
C LYS A 226 -15.72 -9.29 -5.40
N ASP A 227 -14.86 -10.29 -5.50
CA ASP A 227 -15.27 -11.70 -5.47
C ASP A 227 -15.83 -12.06 -4.09
N LEU A 228 -15.17 -11.64 -3.01
CA LEU A 228 -15.67 -11.83 -1.65
C LEU A 228 -17.02 -11.11 -1.42
N LEU A 229 -17.14 -9.87 -1.89
CA LEU A 229 -18.38 -9.10 -1.76
C LEU A 229 -19.55 -9.74 -2.52
N ALA A 230 -19.29 -10.36 -3.66
CA ALA A 230 -20.31 -11.08 -4.44
C ALA A 230 -20.73 -12.41 -3.78
N ALA A 231 -19.90 -12.97 -2.91
CA ALA A 231 -20.18 -14.21 -2.18
C ALA A 231 -20.93 -14.00 -0.85
N LEU A 232 -21.05 -12.75 -0.35
CA LEU A 232 -21.76 -12.37 0.88
C LEU A 232 -23.23 -12.01 0.64
#